data_4616cad90ccc4aab43866f5145804b09
#
_entry.id   4616cad90ccc4aab43866f5145804b09
#
_cell.length_a   1.000
_cell.length_b   1.000
_cell.length_c   1.000
_cell.angle_alpha   90.00
_cell.angle_beta   90.00
_cell.angle_gamma   90.00
#
_symmetry.space_group_name_H-M   'P 1'
#
loop_
_entity.id
_entity.type
_entity.pdbx_description
1 polymer ?
#
loop_
_entity_poly.entity_id
_entity_poly.type
_entity_poly.pdbx_seq_one_letter_code
_entity_poly.pdbx_strand_id
1 'polypeptide(L)'
;MSTKRRIDLVVCLLVVGTAIAIGWLYYRDWLNNRNMGIGPKWEIIMAGRPSDDSLHHRLDQIRKEREAMDDYFAVHNVTDEGFDLIAQHDNQLQQEEIRLKSLLQTDSTRRIIGRRYIPETKRPLIAVRINGGYWKAGRFHFGLLNGPAVWRDPQGRIVCGLWDNDTIVVARRYDDEGCYDGQMDTLGLASGQGSIVRQDGSSYTGMWVNDRPEGWGFESSSHGIKAGEWRKGRFLGEKIKYTSERIYGIDISRHQHEKGRKRFTINWRQVRITSLGSKHNKHVMGRPDFPISFVYIKATEGISIRNRYYAADCQQARRQGIRVGAYHFMSLKTSAERQARHFLRYAQFRRGDFPPVLDVEPSHAQISAIGGAEQLFKHIRTWCNIVERSTGHRPILYVSQMFVNRYLSKAPDIKQRYQVWIARYGEYKPDVHLVFWQLSPEGRVAGIHGPVDINVFNGYGLQYQEFLRNNTMK
;
A
#
# COMPACT_ATOMS: atom_id res chain seq x y z
N MET A 1 -17.64 63.32 -17.87
CA MET A 1 -17.83 62.15 -16.95
C MET A 1 -16.79 62.17 -15.86
N SER A 2 -17.20 62.24 -14.59
CA SER A 2 -16.26 62.31 -13.47
C SER A 2 -15.42 61.05 -13.40
N THR A 3 -14.19 61.12 -12.93
CA THR A 3 -13.24 60.04 -12.80
C THR A 3 -13.85 58.84 -12.07
N LYS A 4 -14.70 59.11 -11.06
CA LYS A 4 -15.44 58.08 -10.32
C LYS A 4 -16.39 57.24 -11.21
N ARG A 5 -17.17 57.88 -12.10
CA ARG A 5 -18.05 57.21 -13.07
C ARG A 5 -17.28 56.37 -14.08
N ARG A 6 -16.05 56.74 -14.45
CA ARG A 6 -15.19 55.92 -15.33
C ARG A 6 -14.66 54.68 -14.62
N ILE A 7 -14.28 54.80 -13.34
CA ILE A 7 -13.83 53.67 -12.52
C ILE A 7 -14.99 52.67 -12.31
N ASP A 8 -16.17 53.16 -11.94
CA ASP A 8 -17.36 52.32 -11.75
C ASP A 8 -17.74 51.59 -13.04
N LEU A 9 -17.64 52.25 -14.20
CA LEU A 9 -17.88 51.59 -15.50
C LEU A 9 -16.85 50.49 -15.82
N VAL A 10 -15.57 50.74 -15.54
CA VAL A 10 -14.50 49.74 -15.76
C VAL A 10 -14.67 48.55 -14.83
N VAL A 11 -15.02 48.78 -13.56
CA VAL A 11 -15.29 47.71 -12.61
C VAL A 11 -16.51 46.88 -13.02
N CYS A 12 -17.61 47.56 -13.45
CA CYS A 12 -18.77 46.85 -14.00
C CYS A 12 -18.44 46.01 -15.24
N LEU A 13 -17.62 46.54 -16.17
CA LEU A 13 -17.21 45.79 -17.35
C LEU A 13 -16.32 44.57 -17.01
N LEU A 14 -15.43 44.72 -16.02
CA LEU A 14 -14.62 43.61 -15.53
C LEU A 14 -15.49 42.52 -14.86
N VAL A 15 -16.43 42.91 -14.02
CA VAL A 15 -17.36 41.94 -13.36
C VAL A 15 -18.24 41.26 -14.39
N VAL A 16 -18.78 41.98 -15.38
CA VAL A 16 -19.56 41.37 -16.45
C VAL A 16 -18.69 40.49 -17.35
N GLY A 17 -17.46 40.90 -17.66
CA GLY A 17 -16.51 40.10 -18.44
C GLY A 17 -16.12 38.81 -17.75
N THR A 18 -15.86 38.86 -16.43
CA THR A 18 -15.59 37.64 -15.63
C THR A 18 -16.82 36.73 -15.52
N ALA A 19 -18.00 37.29 -15.33
CA ALA A 19 -19.24 36.49 -15.30
C ALA A 19 -19.51 35.79 -16.64
N ILE A 20 -19.28 36.52 -17.77
CA ILE A 20 -19.40 35.94 -19.13
C ILE A 20 -18.34 34.82 -19.34
N ALA A 21 -17.09 35.05 -18.93
CA ALA A 21 -16.02 34.04 -19.04
C ALA A 21 -16.33 32.79 -18.23
N ILE A 22 -16.80 32.94 -16.98
CA ILE A 22 -17.25 31.83 -16.13
C ILE A 22 -18.45 31.13 -16.77
N GLY A 23 -19.45 31.88 -17.22
CA GLY A 23 -20.62 31.34 -17.91
C GLY A 23 -20.25 30.56 -19.20
N TRP A 24 -19.26 31.07 -19.97
CA TRP A 24 -18.75 30.40 -21.15
C TRP A 24 -17.97 29.10 -20.80
N LEU A 25 -17.18 29.12 -19.72
CA LEU A 25 -16.51 27.92 -19.22
C LEU A 25 -17.53 26.83 -18.80
N TYR A 26 -18.57 27.21 -18.07
CA TYR A 26 -19.68 26.32 -17.71
C TYR A 26 -20.45 25.83 -18.95
N TYR A 27 -20.71 26.70 -19.92
CA TYR A 27 -21.38 26.34 -21.16
C TYR A 27 -20.54 25.41 -22.04
N ARG A 28 -19.23 25.65 -22.12
CA ARG A 28 -18.27 24.78 -22.81
C ARG A 28 -18.18 23.41 -22.15
N ASP A 29 -18.13 23.38 -20.82
CA ASP A 29 -18.14 22.13 -20.06
C ASP A 29 -19.46 21.38 -20.24
N TRP A 30 -20.57 22.08 -20.23
CA TRP A 30 -21.90 21.55 -20.54
C TRP A 30 -22.03 21.04 -22.00
N LEU A 31 -21.50 21.77 -23.00
CA LEU A 31 -21.44 21.35 -24.39
C LEU A 31 -20.56 20.10 -24.57
N ASN A 32 -19.38 20.08 -23.98
CA ASN A 32 -18.49 18.92 -23.95
C ASN A 32 -19.21 17.72 -23.31
N ASN A 33 -19.99 17.98 -22.27
CA ASN A 33 -20.76 16.96 -21.57
C ASN A 33 -22.02 16.49 -22.36
N ARG A 34 -22.52 17.24 -23.31
CA ARG A 34 -23.73 16.94 -24.06
C ARG A 34 -23.49 16.37 -25.46
N ASN A 35 -22.45 16.80 -26.15
CA ASN A 35 -22.26 16.51 -27.58
C ASN A 35 -21.39 15.31 -27.91
N MET A 36 -20.89 14.57 -26.92
CA MET A 36 -19.94 13.49 -27.16
C MET A 36 -20.55 12.08 -26.89
N GLY A 37 -21.79 11.91 -27.31
CA GLY A 37 -22.49 10.61 -27.20
C GLY A 37 -22.02 9.52 -28.15
N ILE A 38 -21.00 9.73 -28.96
CA ILE A 38 -20.53 8.75 -29.93
C ILE A 38 -19.01 8.61 -29.79
N GLY A 39 -18.57 7.95 -28.73
CA GLY A 39 -17.22 7.39 -28.71
C GLY A 39 -17.12 6.22 -29.69
N PRO A 40 -15.93 5.93 -30.25
CA PRO A 40 -15.74 4.79 -31.11
C PRO A 40 -16.22 3.52 -30.41
N LYS A 41 -16.98 2.67 -31.17
CA LYS A 41 -17.27 1.32 -30.69
C LYS A 41 -15.97 0.59 -30.47
N TRP A 42 -15.68 0.25 -29.21
CA TRP A 42 -14.52 -0.51 -28.83
C TRP A 42 -14.84 -1.99 -29.04
N GLU A 43 -14.54 -2.54 -30.22
CA GLU A 43 -14.49 -3.98 -30.40
C GLU A 43 -13.17 -4.48 -29.87
N ILE A 44 -13.23 -5.13 -28.72
CA ILE A 44 -12.09 -5.85 -28.17
C ILE A 44 -12.24 -7.29 -28.62
N ILE A 45 -11.42 -7.71 -29.60
CA ILE A 45 -11.33 -9.10 -30.05
C ILE A 45 -10.69 -9.89 -28.92
N MET A 46 -11.44 -10.84 -28.36
CA MET A 46 -10.97 -11.75 -27.33
C MET A 46 -10.19 -12.88 -27.99
N ALA A 47 -8.88 -12.99 -27.76
CA ALA A 47 -8.13 -14.21 -28.07
C ALA A 47 -8.59 -15.36 -27.17
N GLY A 48 -8.66 -16.57 -27.70
CA GLY A 48 -9.15 -17.76 -27.01
C GLY A 48 -8.50 -17.95 -25.64
N ARG A 49 -9.32 -18.01 -24.62
CA ARG A 49 -8.96 -18.21 -23.22
C ARG A 49 -9.73 -19.39 -22.63
N PRO A 50 -9.33 -19.94 -21.49
CA PRO A 50 -10.15 -20.92 -20.76
C PRO A 50 -11.55 -20.36 -20.48
N SER A 51 -12.56 -21.23 -20.45
CA SER A 51 -13.93 -20.83 -20.08
C SER A 51 -13.96 -20.27 -18.66
N ASP A 52 -14.87 -19.34 -18.38
CA ASP A 52 -15.08 -18.78 -17.04
C ASP A 52 -15.35 -19.87 -16.02
N ASP A 53 -16.10 -20.91 -16.39
CA ASP A 53 -16.38 -22.05 -15.50
C ASP A 53 -15.11 -22.81 -15.12
N SER A 54 -14.20 -23.02 -16.08
CA SER A 54 -12.90 -23.66 -15.81
C SER A 54 -12.03 -22.83 -14.87
N LEU A 55 -12.02 -21.50 -15.04
CA LEU A 55 -11.28 -20.59 -14.19
C LEU A 55 -11.87 -20.55 -12.77
N HIS A 56 -13.19 -20.53 -12.64
CA HIS A 56 -13.87 -20.58 -11.35
C HIS A 56 -13.64 -21.91 -10.63
N HIS A 57 -13.71 -23.04 -11.36
CA HIS A 57 -13.44 -24.36 -10.79
C HIS A 57 -12.02 -24.44 -10.23
N ARG A 58 -11.02 -23.95 -10.96
CA ARG A 58 -9.63 -23.95 -10.47
C ARG A 58 -9.43 -23.03 -9.27
N LEU A 59 -10.09 -21.86 -9.25
CA LEU A 59 -10.07 -20.97 -8.07
C LEU A 59 -10.66 -21.62 -6.82
N ASP A 60 -11.74 -22.41 -6.98
CA ASP A 60 -12.33 -23.17 -5.88
C ASP A 60 -11.40 -24.29 -5.37
N GLN A 61 -10.67 -24.96 -6.28
CA GLN A 61 -9.65 -25.95 -5.89
C GLN A 61 -8.53 -25.29 -5.09
N ILE A 62 -7.99 -24.18 -5.56
CA ILE A 62 -6.93 -23.43 -4.85
C ILE A 62 -7.41 -23.03 -3.45
N ARG A 63 -8.64 -22.55 -3.33
CA ARG A 63 -9.21 -22.20 -2.02
C ARG A 63 -9.24 -23.40 -1.08
N LYS A 64 -9.70 -24.56 -1.55
CA LYS A 64 -9.75 -25.81 -0.74
C LYS A 64 -8.36 -26.31 -0.35
N GLU A 65 -7.39 -26.25 -1.26
CA GLU A 65 -6.00 -26.63 -0.97
C GLU A 65 -5.40 -25.73 0.13
N ARG A 66 -5.67 -24.42 0.08
CA ARG A 66 -5.17 -23.47 1.09
C ARG A 66 -5.87 -23.63 2.44
N GLU A 67 -7.19 -23.90 2.44
CA GLU A 67 -7.92 -24.23 3.67
C GLU A 67 -7.38 -25.51 4.33
N ALA A 68 -7.06 -26.55 3.54
CA ALA A 68 -6.48 -27.77 4.06
C ALA A 68 -5.08 -27.56 4.68
N MET A 69 -4.25 -26.68 4.10
CA MET A 69 -2.97 -26.29 4.71
C MET A 69 -3.16 -25.53 6.02
N ASP A 70 -4.13 -24.63 6.08
CA ASP A 70 -4.47 -23.91 7.31
C ASP A 70 -4.91 -24.85 8.43
N ASP A 71 -5.73 -25.85 8.09
CA ASP A 71 -6.20 -26.88 9.02
C ASP A 71 -5.05 -27.76 9.51
N TYR A 72 -4.13 -28.12 8.61
CA TYR A 72 -2.93 -28.87 8.97
C TYR A 72 -2.07 -28.12 9.99
N PHE A 73 -1.81 -26.84 9.77
CA PHE A 73 -1.09 -25.99 10.74
C PHE A 73 -1.81 -25.82 12.07
N ALA A 74 -3.13 -25.91 12.07
CA ALA A 74 -3.92 -25.77 13.29
C ALA A 74 -3.73 -26.95 14.26
N VAL A 75 -3.40 -28.12 13.71
CA VAL A 75 -3.38 -29.40 14.43
C VAL A 75 -1.96 -29.91 14.70
N HIS A 76 -0.97 -29.55 13.86
CA HIS A 76 0.37 -30.10 13.90
C HIS A 76 1.43 -29.05 14.27
N ASN A 77 2.40 -29.44 15.12
CA ASN A 77 3.63 -28.69 15.30
C ASN A 77 4.54 -28.96 14.10
N VAL A 78 4.68 -28.01 13.21
CA VAL A 78 5.47 -28.13 12.00
C VAL A 78 6.90 -27.64 12.28
N THR A 79 7.90 -28.43 11.82
CA THR A 79 9.32 -28.00 11.87
C THR A 79 9.56 -26.80 10.95
N ASP A 80 10.64 -26.05 11.17
CA ASP A 80 10.98 -24.88 10.35
C ASP A 80 11.11 -25.25 8.87
N GLU A 81 11.72 -26.40 8.54
CA GLU A 81 11.83 -26.90 7.16
C GLU A 81 10.46 -27.27 6.57
N GLY A 82 9.60 -27.93 7.35
CA GLY A 82 8.24 -28.26 6.92
C GLY A 82 7.40 -27.00 6.71
N PHE A 83 7.58 -25.99 7.56
CA PHE A 83 6.93 -24.68 7.40
C PHE A 83 7.34 -23.99 6.10
N ASP A 84 8.64 -23.97 5.78
CA ASP A 84 9.16 -23.34 4.57
C ASP A 84 8.63 -24.01 3.29
N LEU A 85 8.52 -25.35 3.28
CA LEU A 85 7.94 -26.10 2.16
C LEU A 85 6.46 -25.78 1.94
N ILE A 86 5.67 -25.77 3.00
CA ILE A 86 4.24 -25.45 2.92
C ILE A 86 4.04 -23.98 2.55
N ALA A 87 4.83 -23.08 3.10
CA ALA A 87 4.82 -21.68 2.74
C ALA A 87 5.18 -21.45 1.27
N GLN A 88 6.12 -22.21 0.73
CA GLN A 88 6.48 -22.14 -0.69
C GLN A 88 5.31 -22.63 -1.56
N HIS A 89 4.62 -23.70 -1.18
CA HIS A 89 3.45 -24.18 -1.90
C HIS A 89 2.28 -23.20 -1.84
N ASP A 90 1.97 -22.66 -0.66
CA ASP A 90 0.94 -21.62 -0.52
C ASP A 90 1.19 -20.41 -1.42
N ASN A 91 2.44 -20.02 -1.58
CA ASN A 91 2.81 -18.95 -2.52
C ASN A 91 2.53 -19.29 -3.98
N GLN A 92 2.84 -20.52 -4.39
CA GLN A 92 2.54 -20.95 -5.75
C GLN A 92 1.04 -20.85 -6.03
N LEU A 93 0.23 -21.34 -5.10
CA LEU A 93 -1.23 -21.28 -5.18
C LEU A 93 -1.73 -19.83 -5.18
N GLN A 94 -1.14 -18.95 -4.37
CA GLN A 94 -1.47 -17.53 -4.35
C GLN A 94 -1.20 -16.84 -5.70
N GLN A 95 -0.06 -17.14 -6.33
CA GLN A 95 0.28 -16.56 -7.62
C GLN A 95 -0.66 -17.07 -8.72
N GLU A 96 -0.99 -18.34 -8.68
CA GLU A 96 -1.98 -18.93 -9.60
C GLU A 96 -3.36 -18.26 -9.39
N GLU A 97 -3.78 -18.07 -8.15
CA GLU A 97 -5.03 -17.38 -7.81
C GLU A 97 -5.08 -15.95 -8.36
N ILE A 98 -4.00 -15.19 -8.20
CA ILE A 98 -3.89 -13.82 -8.74
C ILE A 98 -4.01 -13.84 -10.25
N ARG A 99 -3.30 -14.76 -10.92
CA ARG A 99 -3.36 -14.93 -12.38
C ARG A 99 -4.79 -15.23 -12.86
N LEU A 100 -5.45 -16.21 -12.24
CA LEU A 100 -6.81 -16.60 -12.64
C LEU A 100 -7.82 -15.47 -12.40
N LYS A 101 -7.74 -14.78 -11.27
CA LYS A 101 -8.56 -13.59 -10.97
C LYS A 101 -8.31 -12.46 -11.97
N SER A 102 -7.05 -12.25 -12.37
CA SER A 102 -6.71 -11.25 -13.38
C SER A 102 -7.34 -11.60 -14.74
N LEU A 103 -7.31 -12.86 -15.16
CA LEU A 103 -7.97 -13.30 -16.39
C LEU A 103 -9.48 -13.05 -16.36
N LEU A 104 -10.16 -13.38 -15.26
CA LEU A 104 -11.58 -13.11 -15.09
C LEU A 104 -11.90 -11.61 -15.09
N GLN A 105 -11.10 -10.82 -14.40
CA GLN A 105 -11.30 -9.37 -14.33
C GLN A 105 -10.99 -8.66 -15.64
N THR A 106 -9.98 -9.13 -16.39
CA THR A 106 -9.66 -8.60 -17.72
C THR A 106 -10.88 -8.67 -18.63
N ASP A 107 -11.61 -9.76 -18.58
CA ASP A 107 -12.84 -9.92 -19.35
C ASP A 107 -13.98 -9.03 -18.88
N SER A 108 -14.21 -8.95 -17.57
CA SER A 108 -15.27 -8.08 -17.04
C SER A 108 -14.99 -6.62 -17.37
N THR A 109 -13.73 -6.19 -17.33
CA THR A 109 -13.32 -4.84 -17.70
C THR A 109 -13.43 -4.62 -19.22
N ARG A 110 -13.07 -5.59 -20.03
CA ARG A 110 -13.28 -5.55 -21.50
C ARG A 110 -14.76 -5.52 -21.88
N ARG A 111 -15.62 -6.27 -21.19
CA ARG A 111 -17.09 -6.21 -21.34
C ARG A 111 -17.64 -4.84 -20.92
N ILE A 112 -17.10 -4.23 -19.90
CA ILE A 112 -17.48 -2.86 -19.48
C ILE A 112 -17.11 -1.83 -20.53
N ILE A 113 -15.97 -1.97 -21.22
CA ILE A 113 -15.53 -1.08 -22.32
C ILE A 113 -16.33 -1.36 -23.59
N GLY A 114 -16.69 -2.62 -23.90
CA GLY A 114 -17.41 -3.04 -25.10
C GLY A 114 -18.94 -3.00 -25.01
N ARG A 115 -19.51 -2.98 -23.84
CA ARG A 115 -20.95 -2.80 -23.59
C ARG A 115 -21.17 -1.48 -22.88
N ARG A 116 -22.20 -0.72 -23.33
CA ARG A 116 -22.66 0.50 -22.66
C ARG A 116 -22.71 0.30 -21.14
N TYR A 117 -21.64 0.65 -20.47
CA TYR A 117 -21.68 0.81 -19.03
C TYR A 117 -22.53 2.07 -18.76
N ILE A 118 -23.75 1.86 -18.41
CA ILE A 118 -24.62 2.91 -17.86
C ILE A 118 -24.46 2.75 -16.36
N PRO A 119 -23.62 3.58 -15.70
CA PRO A 119 -23.59 3.56 -14.25
C PRO A 119 -24.99 3.93 -13.76
N GLU A 120 -25.37 3.41 -12.59
CA GLU A 120 -26.65 3.71 -11.94
C GLU A 120 -26.88 5.22 -11.68
N THR A 121 -25.90 6.05 -11.96
CA THR A 121 -25.98 7.50 -11.89
C THR A 121 -26.29 8.10 -13.25
N LYS A 122 -27.31 8.93 -13.31
CA LYS A 122 -27.93 9.57 -14.47
C LYS A 122 -27.02 10.48 -15.36
N ARG A 123 -25.69 10.44 -15.25
CA ARG A 123 -24.78 11.25 -16.06
C ARG A 123 -24.07 10.39 -17.09
N PRO A 124 -24.14 10.70 -18.39
CA PRO A 124 -23.47 9.93 -19.44
C PRO A 124 -21.95 9.97 -19.27
N LEU A 125 -21.30 8.85 -19.60
CA LEU A 125 -19.85 8.83 -19.79
C LEU A 125 -19.53 9.56 -21.09
N ILE A 126 -18.50 10.39 -21.06
CA ILE A 126 -18.04 11.17 -22.19
C ILE A 126 -16.70 10.59 -22.66
N ALA A 127 -16.54 10.41 -23.96
CA ALA A 127 -15.26 10.06 -24.57
C ALA A 127 -14.68 11.29 -25.26
N VAL A 128 -13.47 11.66 -24.91
CA VAL A 128 -12.76 12.82 -25.48
C VAL A 128 -11.47 12.35 -26.13
N ARG A 129 -11.28 12.71 -27.39
CA ARG A 129 -9.99 12.56 -28.06
C ARG A 129 -9.13 13.78 -27.76
N ILE A 130 -7.90 13.54 -27.32
CA ILE A 130 -6.94 14.58 -26.99
C ILE A 130 -5.87 14.63 -28.09
N ASN A 131 -5.24 15.78 -28.29
CA ASN A 131 -4.12 15.94 -29.20
C ASN A 131 -3.05 14.88 -28.92
N GLY A 132 -2.47 14.29 -29.97
CA GLY A 132 -1.49 13.19 -29.83
C GLY A 132 -2.08 11.77 -29.84
N GLY A 133 -3.40 11.63 -30.07
CA GLY A 133 -4.02 10.30 -30.22
C GLY A 133 -4.48 9.64 -28.92
N TYR A 134 -4.45 10.38 -27.80
CA TYR A 134 -4.99 9.91 -26.52
C TYR A 134 -6.53 9.96 -26.52
N TRP A 135 -7.12 9.01 -25.79
CA TRP A 135 -8.55 8.97 -25.53
C TRP A 135 -8.79 8.91 -24.03
N LYS A 136 -9.69 9.76 -23.54
CA LYS A 136 -10.22 9.71 -22.17
C LYS A 136 -11.73 9.50 -22.25
N ALA A 137 -12.26 8.52 -21.52
CA ALA A 137 -13.69 8.27 -21.40
C ALA A 137 -14.07 8.14 -19.94
N GLY A 138 -14.99 8.99 -19.48
CA GLY A 138 -15.39 9.01 -18.07
C GLY A 138 -16.22 10.24 -17.74
N ARG A 139 -16.20 10.63 -16.48
CA ARG A 139 -16.79 11.88 -16.02
C ARG A 139 -15.72 12.95 -15.97
N PHE A 140 -16.09 14.14 -16.41
CA PHE A 140 -15.23 15.30 -16.36
C PHE A 140 -15.82 16.34 -15.44
N HIS A 141 -14.96 16.95 -14.63
CA HIS A 141 -15.26 18.10 -13.81
C HIS A 141 -14.23 19.19 -14.15
N PHE A 142 -14.69 20.34 -14.65
CA PHE A 142 -13.84 21.41 -15.21
C PHE A 142 -12.80 20.92 -16.25
N GLY A 143 -13.19 19.93 -17.08
CA GLY A 143 -12.32 19.40 -18.12
C GLY A 143 -11.31 18.34 -17.67
N LEU A 144 -11.30 17.99 -16.37
CA LEU A 144 -10.44 16.96 -15.77
C LEU A 144 -11.24 15.69 -15.48
N LEU A 145 -10.65 14.52 -15.68
CA LEU A 145 -11.26 13.24 -15.34
C LEU A 145 -11.48 13.15 -13.83
N ASN A 146 -12.69 12.75 -13.44
CA ASN A 146 -13.07 12.62 -12.05
C ASN A 146 -14.02 11.42 -11.87
N GLY A 147 -13.66 10.49 -10.98
CA GLY A 147 -14.39 9.25 -10.76
C GLY A 147 -13.98 8.11 -11.70
N PRO A 148 -14.85 7.10 -11.91
CA PRO A 148 -14.54 5.97 -12.78
C PRO A 148 -14.33 6.42 -14.22
N ALA A 149 -13.21 6.01 -14.84
CA ALA A 149 -12.87 6.39 -16.19
C ALA A 149 -11.92 5.40 -16.87
N VAL A 150 -11.75 5.58 -18.16
CA VAL A 150 -10.83 4.83 -19.03
C VAL A 150 -9.97 5.82 -19.79
N TRP A 151 -8.70 5.56 -19.85
CA TRP A 151 -7.75 6.28 -20.65
C TRP A 151 -7.05 5.32 -21.62
N ARG A 152 -6.85 5.73 -22.87
CA ARG A 152 -6.06 4.99 -23.85
C ARG A 152 -5.04 5.91 -24.49
N ASP A 153 -3.81 5.45 -24.60
CA ASP A 153 -2.73 6.18 -25.27
C ASP A 153 -2.58 5.77 -26.76
N PRO A 154 -1.73 6.50 -27.52
CA PRO A 154 -1.49 6.19 -28.94
C PRO A 154 -0.86 4.82 -29.17
N GLN A 155 -0.15 4.27 -28.21
CA GLN A 155 0.48 2.95 -28.24
C GLN A 155 -0.52 1.82 -27.95
N GLY A 156 -1.76 2.16 -27.63
CA GLY A 156 -2.81 1.19 -27.37
C GLY A 156 -2.93 0.74 -25.91
N ARG A 157 -2.12 1.28 -25.00
CA ARG A 157 -2.27 1.02 -23.56
C ARG A 157 -3.61 1.56 -23.08
N ILE A 158 -4.32 0.76 -22.32
CA ILE A 158 -5.62 1.11 -21.75
C ILE A 158 -5.50 1.11 -20.23
N VAL A 159 -5.85 2.22 -19.60
CA VAL A 159 -5.88 2.37 -18.15
C VAL A 159 -7.32 2.58 -17.71
N CYS A 160 -7.82 1.67 -16.86
CA CYS A 160 -9.18 1.71 -16.31
C CYS A 160 -9.12 1.86 -14.80
N GLY A 161 -9.82 2.83 -14.23
CA GLY A 161 -9.76 3.02 -12.78
C GLY A 161 -10.54 4.21 -12.27
N LEU A 162 -10.05 4.75 -11.16
CA LEU A 162 -10.58 5.94 -10.52
C LEU A 162 -9.60 7.10 -10.66
N TRP A 163 -10.12 8.24 -11.08
CA TRP A 163 -9.39 9.48 -11.21
C TRP A 163 -9.91 10.53 -10.23
N ASP A 164 -9.01 11.36 -9.79
CA ASP A 164 -9.30 12.60 -9.08
C ASP A 164 -8.50 13.74 -9.75
N ASN A 165 -9.20 14.64 -10.42
CA ASN A 165 -8.63 15.77 -11.16
C ASN A 165 -7.47 15.35 -12.08
N ASP A 166 -7.74 14.42 -12.99
CA ASP A 166 -6.76 13.79 -13.91
C ASP A 166 -5.63 12.98 -13.23
N THR A 167 -5.66 12.84 -11.91
CA THR A 167 -4.71 12.00 -11.18
C THR A 167 -5.27 10.59 -10.99
N ILE A 168 -4.47 9.58 -11.31
CA ILE A 168 -4.84 8.18 -11.13
C ILE A 168 -4.78 7.85 -9.64
N VAL A 169 -5.91 7.47 -9.04
CA VAL A 169 -5.99 7.07 -7.63
C VAL A 169 -5.75 5.57 -7.48
N VAL A 170 -6.49 4.78 -8.27
CA VAL A 170 -6.37 3.32 -8.39
C VAL A 170 -6.72 2.97 -9.82
N ALA A 171 -5.88 2.18 -10.48
CA ALA A 171 -6.17 1.76 -11.83
C ALA A 171 -5.57 0.40 -12.19
N ARG A 172 -6.11 -0.15 -13.25
CA ARG A 172 -5.61 -1.33 -13.94
C ARG A 172 -5.22 -0.94 -15.35
N ARG A 173 -4.06 -1.39 -15.78
CA ARG A 173 -3.53 -1.13 -17.13
C ARG A 173 -3.46 -2.42 -17.94
N TYR A 174 -3.87 -2.32 -19.18
CA TYR A 174 -3.77 -3.37 -20.20
C TYR A 174 -2.89 -2.88 -21.32
N ASP A 175 -1.87 -3.64 -21.66
CA ASP A 175 -0.92 -3.37 -22.74
C ASP A 175 -0.38 -4.67 -23.35
N ASP A 176 0.59 -4.55 -24.26
CA ASP A 176 1.20 -5.70 -24.92
C ASP A 176 1.99 -6.60 -23.97
N GLU A 177 2.41 -6.09 -22.82
CA GLU A 177 3.06 -6.90 -21.80
C GLU A 177 2.05 -7.74 -21.01
N GLY A 178 0.84 -7.22 -20.78
CA GLY A 178 -0.19 -7.94 -20.04
C GLY A 178 -1.16 -7.04 -19.28
N CYS A 179 -1.55 -7.47 -18.08
CA CYS A 179 -2.45 -6.75 -17.19
C CYS A 179 -1.72 -6.35 -15.92
N TYR A 180 -1.56 -5.06 -15.71
CA TYR A 180 -1.02 -4.50 -14.48
C TYR A 180 -2.14 -4.00 -13.57
N ASP A 181 -2.05 -4.29 -12.27
CA ASP A 181 -2.98 -3.82 -11.23
C ASP A 181 -2.16 -3.22 -10.09
N GLY A 182 -2.30 -1.93 -9.84
CA GLY A 182 -1.52 -1.27 -8.80
C GLY A 182 -1.44 0.24 -8.95
N GLN A 183 -0.50 0.82 -8.21
CA GLN A 183 -0.22 2.24 -8.23
C GLN A 183 0.46 2.64 -9.54
N MET A 184 0.09 3.80 -10.06
CA MET A 184 0.64 4.37 -11.28
C MET A 184 0.94 5.84 -11.07
N ASP A 185 1.85 6.37 -11.86
CA ASP A 185 2.08 7.81 -11.97
C ASP A 185 1.04 8.48 -12.91
N THR A 186 1.18 9.78 -13.10
CA THR A 186 0.28 10.58 -13.96
C THR A 186 0.38 10.22 -15.46
N LEU A 187 1.42 9.50 -15.86
CA LEU A 187 1.63 9.00 -17.23
C LEU A 187 1.12 7.56 -17.41
N GLY A 188 0.53 6.96 -16.36
CA GLY A 188 0.07 5.58 -16.36
C GLY A 188 1.18 4.54 -16.30
N LEU A 189 2.39 4.94 -15.90
CA LEU A 189 3.50 4.01 -15.66
C LEU A 189 3.37 3.40 -14.26
N ALA A 190 3.67 2.11 -14.15
CA ALA A 190 3.69 1.42 -12.85
C ALA A 190 4.70 2.11 -11.91
N SER A 191 4.22 2.62 -10.79
CA SER A 191 5.01 3.32 -9.79
C SER A 191 4.40 3.09 -8.40
N GLY A 192 5.17 2.55 -7.48
CA GLY A 192 4.69 2.11 -6.17
C GLY A 192 4.37 0.62 -6.12
N GLN A 193 3.38 0.22 -5.35
CA GLN A 193 2.97 -1.19 -5.21
C GLN A 193 2.09 -1.63 -6.36
N GLY A 194 2.36 -2.83 -6.91
CA GLY A 194 1.53 -3.38 -7.97
C GLY A 194 1.90 -4.80 -8.37
N SER A 195 1.04 -5.37 -9.20
CA SER A 195 1.19 -6.71 -9.75
C SER A 195 0.94 -6.69 -11.25
N ILE A 196 1.74 -7.40 -12.01
CA ILE A 196 1.51 -7.65 -13.44
C ILE A 196 1.31 -9.14 -13.67
N VAL A 197 0.38 -9.47 -14.55
CA VAL A 197 0.26 -10.79 -15.17
C VAL A 197 0.52 -10.61 -16.65
N ARG A 198 1.59 -11.24 -17.16
CA ARG A 198 2.00 -11.12 -18.55
C ARG A 198 1.26 -12.10 -19.46
N GLN A 199 1.35 -11.88 -20.75
CA GLN A 199 0.69 -12.75 -21.75
C GLN A 199 1.20 -14.19 -21.74
N ASP A 200 2.48 -14.40 -21.40
CA ASP A 200 3.09 -15.72 -21.25
C ASP A 200 2.67 -16.43 -19.95
N GLY A 201 1.82 -15.80 -19.15
CA GLY A 201 1.33 -16.29 -17.88
C GLY A 201 2.31 -16.09 -16.73
N SER A 202 3.47 -15.49 -16.94
CA SER A 202 4.32 -15.06 -15.84
C SER A 202 3.69 -13.90 -15.09
N SER A 203 4.03 -13.76 -13.81
CA SER A 203 3.54 -12.66 -12.99
C SER A 203 4.66 -12.10 -12.11
N TYR A 204 4.54 -10.82 -11.81
CA TYR A 204 5.39 -10.18 -10.81
C TYR A 204 4.52 -9.35 -9.87
N THR A 205 4.80 -9.43 -8.58
CA THR A 205 4.18 -8.61 -7.54
C THR A 205 5.27 -7.97 -6.69
N GLY A 206 5.20 -6.67 -6.51
CA GLY A 206 6.21 -5.95 -5.73
C GLY A 206 6.15 -4.45 -5.91
N MET A 207 7.29 -3.80 -5.65
CA MET A 207 7.48 -2.38 -5.88
C MET A 207 7.87 -2.12 -7.33
N TRP A 208 7.43 -0.98 -7.84
CA TRP A 208 7.63 -0.52 -9.21
C TRP A 208 8.17 0.90 -9.26
N VAL A 209 8.97 1.19 -10.27
CA VAL A 209 9.39 2.54 -10.66
C VAL A 209 9.50 2.60 -12.17
N ASN A 210 8.75 3.50 -12.79
CA ASN A 210 8.76 3.71 -14.24
C ASN A 210 8.64 2.38 -15.01
N ASP A 211 7.61 1.59 -14.73
CA ASP A 211 7.32 0.27 -15.30
C ASP A 211 8.38 -0.81 -15.03
N ARG A 212 9.26 -0.59 -14.05
CA ARG A 212 10.32 -1.56 -13.73
C ARG A 212 10.19 -2.05 -12.29
N PRO A 213 10.30 -3.37 -12.06
CA PRO A 213 10.45 -3.92 -10.73
C PRO A 213 11.58 -3.28 -9.93
N GLU A 214 11.30 -2.89 -8.68
CA GLU A 214 12.26 -2.25 -7.78
C GLU A 214 12.01 -2.69 -6.34
N GLY A 215 13.08 -2.82 -5.53
CA GLY A 215 12.95 -3.30 -4.15
C GLY A 215 12.66 -4.79 -4.07
N TRP A 216 11.99 -5.22 -3.02
CA TRP A 216 11.62 -6.63 -2.90
C TRP A 216 10.35 -6.93 -3.69
N GLY A 217 10.40 -8.01 -4.44
CA GLY A 217 9.28 -8.50 -5.23
C GLY A 217 9.33 -10.01 -5.45
N PHE A 218 8.26 -10.50 -6.03
CA PHE A 218 8.02 -11.90 -6.28
C PHE A 218 7.62 -12.09 -7.75
N GLU A 219 8.37 -12.90 -8.47
CA GLU A 219 8.05 -13.30 -9.85
C GLU A 219 7.72 -14.80 -9.89
N SER A 220 6.64 -15.16 -10.58
CA SER A 220 6.30 -16.52 -10.93
C SER A 220 6.29 -16.68 -12.44
N SER A 221 6.97 -17.70 -12.95
CA SER A 221 7.04 -18.02 -14.37
C SER A 221 7.10 -19.52 -14.62
N SER A 222 7.05 -19.96 -15.88
CA SER A 222 7.27 -21.36 -16.25
C SER A 222 8.65 -21.89 -15.85
N HIS A 223 9.63 -21.00 -15.60
CA HIS A 223 10.98 -21.34 -15.16
C HIS A 223 11.13 -21.42 -13.63
N GLY A 224 10.05 -21.21 -12.89
CA GLY A 224 10.02 -21.23 -11.43
C GLY A 224 9.74 -19.89 -10.80
N ILE A 225 9.99 -19.82 -9.50
CA ILE A 225 9.67 -18.68 -8.64
C ILE A 225 10.97 -17.95 -8.30
N LYS A 226 10.93 -16.63 -8.38
CA LYS A 226 11.98 -15.75 -7.87
C LYS A 226 11.36 -14.81 -6.84
N ALA A 227 11.73 -14.99 -5.57
CA ALA A 227 11.36 -14.08 -4.49
C ALA A 227 12.63 -13.37 -4.00
N GLY A 228 12.72 -12.06 -4.16
CA GLY A 228 13.95 -11.41 -3.80
C GLY A 228 14.03 -9.94 -4.19
N GLU A 229 15.25 -9.44 -4.20
CA GLU A 229 15.55 -8.05 -4.48
C GLU A 229 15.62 -7.78 -5.98
N TRP A 230 14.98 -6.70 -6.39
CA TRP A 230 14.94 -6.21 -7.76
C TRP A 230 15.48 -4.78 -7.83
N ARG A 231 16.18 -4.44 -8.89
CA ARG A 231 16.64 -3.08 -9.12
C ARG A 231 16.61 -2.78 -10.61
N LYS A 232 15.90 -1.75 -11.00
CA LYS A 232 15.72 -1.35 -12.41
C LYS A 232 15.27 -2.50 -13.31
N GLY A 233 14.35 -3.33 -12.83
CA GLY A 233 13.81 -4.49 -13.54
C GLY A 233 14.71 -5.74 -13.52
N ARG A 234 15.90 -5.69 -12.88
CA ARG A 234 16.83 -6.84 -12.81
C ARG A 234 16.72 -7.53 -11.46
N PHE A 235 16.57 -8.86 -11.46
CA PHE A 235 16.63 -9.67 -10.26
C PHE A 235 18.05 -9.72 -9.72
N LEU A 236 18.26 -9.35 -8.48
CA LEU A 236 19.56 -9.31 -7.80
C LEU A 236 19.83 -10.57 -6.95
N GLY A 237 18.80 -11.36 -6.69
CA GLY A 237 18.89 -12.59 -5.92
C GLY A 237 17.87 -12.67 -4.82
N GLU A 238 17.77 -13.86 -4.22
CA GLU A 238 16.80 -14.18 -3.18
C GLU A 238 17.12 -13.54 -1.83
N LYS A 239 18.38 -13.19 -1.63
CA LYS A 239 18.86 -12.57 -0.38
C LYS A 239 18.97 -11.07 -0.51
N ILE A 240 18.34 -10.35 0.40
CA ILE A 240 18.47 -8.90 0.45
C ILE A 240 19.88 -8.53 0.89
N LYS A 241 20.50 -7.63 0.14
CA LYS A 241 21.76 -7.00 0.55
C LYS A 241 21.45 -5.80 1.45
N TYR A 242 21.93 -5.85 2.67
CA TYR A 242 21.78 -4.78 3.65
C TYR A 242 22.98 -3.82 3.57
N THR A 243 22.86 -2.82 2.70
CA THR A 243 23.89 -1.81 2.43
C THR A 243 23.45 -0.44 2.94
N SER A 244 24.34 0.54 2.91
CA SER A 244 24.03 1.93 3.25
C SER A 244 23.02 2.62 2.33
N GLU A 245 22.72 2.04 1.18
CA GLU A 245 21.72 2.55 0.23
C GLU A 245 20.27 2.25 0.68
N ARG A 246 20.09 1.33 1.62
CA ARG A 246 18.79 1.00 2.18
C ARG A 246 18.34 2.08 3.17
N ILE A 247 17.05 2.25 3.26
CA ILE A 247 16.43 3.17 4.20
C ILE A 247 16.08 2.41 5.47
N TYR A 248 16.85 2.68 6.51
CA TYR A 248 16.67 2.01 7.81
C TYR A 248 15.86 2.84 8.78
N GLY A 249 15.15 2.15 9.63
CA GLY A 249 14.46 2.68 10.78
C GLY A 249 14.57 1.75 11.99
N ILE A 250 13.97 2.19 13.07
CA ILE A 250 13.84 1.40 14.29
C ILE A 250 12.42 1.51 14.82
N ASP A 251 12.03 0.56 15.65
CA ASP A 251 10.90 0.79 16.53
C ASP A 251 11.31 0.61 17.99
N ILE A 252 10.72 1.44 18.83
CA ILE A 252 11.03 1.53 20.25
C ILE A 252 9.79 1.65 21.11
N SER A 253 9.96 1.28 22.35
CA SER A 253 8.96 1.40 23.39
C SER A 253 9.59 1.82 24.73
N ARG A 254 8.86 1.70 25.82
CA ARG A 254 9.44 1.91 27.16
C ARG A 254 10.59 0.96 27.47
N HIS A 255 10.70 -0.16 26.79
CA HIS A 255 11.74 -1.18 27.04
C HIS A 255 13.15 -0.67 26.78
N GLN A 256 13.34 0.31 25.90
CA GLN A 256 14.63 0.95 25.67
C GLN A 256 15.01 1.91 26.82
N HIS A 257 14.04 2.30 27.63
CA HIS A 257 14.25 3.18 28.79
C HIS A 257 14.25 2.45 30.13
N GLU A 258 13.75 1.21 30.19
CA GLU A 258 13.51 0.49 31.43
C GLU A 258 13.90 -0.98 31.33
N LYS A 259 14.73 -1.42 32.31
CA LYS A 259 15.02 -2.84 32.50
C LYS A 259 14.98 -3.15 33.99
N GLY A 260 13.88 -3.73 34.46
CA GLY A 260 13.60 -3.90 35.88
C GLY A 260 13.55 -2.53 36.57
N ARG A 261 14.42 -2.33 37.58
CA ARG A 261 14.53 -1.05 38.31
C ARG A 261 15.46 -0.02 37.63
N LYS A 262 16.25 -0.45 36.64
CA LYS A 262 17.21 0.44 35.97
C LYS A 262 16.50 1.31 34.95
N ARG A 263 16.96 2.55 34.82
CA ARG A 263 16.49 3.54 33.82
C ARG A 263 17.63 3.92 32.90
N PHE A 264 17.30 4.13 31.63
CA PHE A 264 18.26 4.51 30.60
C PHE A 264 17.69 5.68 29.78
N THR A 265 18.59 6.53 29.33
CA THR A 265 18.24 7.66 28.47
C THR A 265 18.74 7.37 27.05
N ILE A 266 17.94 7.64 26.07
CA ILE A 266 18.35 7.53 24.65
C ILE A 266 19.14 8.79 24.29
N ASN A 267 20.36 8.59 23.79
CA ASN A 267 21.17 9.68 23.22
C ASN A 267 20.88 9.83 21.72
N TRP A 268 19.86 10.57 21.39
CA TRP A 268 19.39 10.75 20.02
C TRP A 268 20.42 11.37 19.06
N ARG A 269 21.45 12.06 19.55
CA ARG A 269 22.54 12.60 18.72
C ARG A 269 23.47 11.53 18.19
N GLN A 270 23.52 10.37 18.83
CA GLN A 270 24.41 9.26 18.48
C GLN A 270 23.68 8.11 17.79
N VAL A 271 22.37 8.25 17.54
CA VAL A 271 21.54 7.14 17.06
C VAL A 271 21.95 6.72 15.65
N ARG A 272 22.59 5.54 15.56
CA ARG A 272 23.03 4.87 14.33
C ARG A 272 23.02 3.36 14.54
N ILE A 273 22.70 2.60 13.51
CA ILE A 273 22.71 1.13 13.57
C ILE A 273 24.14 0.63 13.51
N THR A 274 24.58 -0.07 14.56
CA THR A 274 25.92 -0.66 14.68
C THR A 274 25.91 -2.17 14.54
N SER A 275 24.74 -2.82 14.60
CA SER A 275 24.55 -4.24 14.30
C SER A 275 23.11 -4.49 13.87
N LEU A 276 22.93 -5.31 12.85
CA LEU A 276 21.61 -5.77 12.40
C LEU A 276 21.10 -7.00 13.18
N GLY A 277 21.83 -7.47 14.17
CA GLY A 277 21.52 -8.66 14.96
C GLY A 277 22.17 -9.93 14.40
N SER A 278 22.22 -10.97 15.24
CA SER A 278 22.94 -12.23 14.96
C SER A 278 22.05 -13.33 14.35
N LYS A 279 20.75 -13.24 14.56
CA LYS A 279 19.80 -14.23 14.03
C LYS A 279 19.54 -13.96 12.54
N HIS A 280 19.86 -14.93 11.70
CA HIS A 280 19.67 -14.95 10.25
C HIS A 280 20.90 -14.57 9.42
N ASN A 281 21.12 -15.30 8.35
CA ASN A 281 22.20 -15.12 7.35
C ASN A 281 22.04 -13.79 6.59
N LYS A 282 22.39 -12.69 7.23
CA LYS A 282 22.35 -11.36 6.61
C LYS A 282 23.66 -11.07 5.95
N HIS A 283 23.64 -10.90 4.63
CA HIS A 283 24.80 -10.38 3.93
C HIS A 283 24.94 -8.88 4.21
N VAL A 284 25.71 -8.55 5.24
CA VAL A 284 26.13 -7.18 5.50
C VAL A 284 27.57 -7.05 5.06
N MET A 285 27.83 -6.15 4.11
CA MET A 285 29.20 -5.84 3.68
C MET A 285 29.85 -4.89 4.70
N GLY A 286 30.80 -5.41 5.48
CA GLY A 286 31.53 -4.65 6.48
C GLY A 286 30.80 -4.50 7.83
N ARG A 287 31.33 -3.63 8.70
CA ARG A 287 30.66 -3.24 9.95
C ARG A 287 29.51 -2.28 9.61
N PRO A 288 28.27 -2.59 9.96
CA PRO A 288 27.17 -1.66 9.73
C PRO A 288 27.39 -0.37 10.51
N ASP A 289 27.26 0.74 9.83
CA ASP A 289 27.19 2.08 10.42
C ASP A 289 26.12 2.84 9.62
N PHE A 290 24.86 2.44 9.83
CA PHE A 290 23.76 2.95 9.03
C PHE A 290 23.00 4.05 9.75
N PRO A 291 22.69 5.17 9.06
CA PRO A 291 21.84 6.20 9.60
C PRO A 291 20.42 5.67 9.78
N ILE A 292 19.71 6.21 10.77
CA ILE A 292 18.31 5.94 11.01
C ILE A 292 17.49 7.06 10.39
N SER A 293 16.66 6.70 9.40
CA SER A 293 15.82 7.65 8.68
C SER A 293 14.46 7.85 9.35
N PHE A 294 13.97 6.83 10.06
CA PHE A 294 12.68 6.88 10.72
C PHE A 294 12.65 6.06 12.01
N VAL A 295 11.73 6.41 12.90
CA VAL A 295 11.44 5.67 14.12
C VAL A 295 9.94 5.57 14.33
N TYR A 296 9.45 4.36 14.62
CA TYR A 296 8.14 4.15 15.19
C TYR A 296 8.22 4.00 16.69
N ILE A 297 7.38 4.73 17.41
CA ILE A 297 7.41 4.76 18.87
C ILE A 297 6.06 4.29 19.42
N LYS A 298 6.08 3.29 20.29
CA LYS A 298 4.87 2.83 20.97
C LYS A 298 4.24 3.99 21.73
N ALA A 299 3.03 4.35 21.38
CA ALA A 299 2.27 5.38 22.08
C ALA A 299 1.43 4.74 23.18
N THR A 300 0.67 3.69 22.83
CA THR A 300 -0.30 3.07 23.74
C THR A 300 -0.43 1.56 23.48
N GLU A 301 -1.08 0.87 24.46
CA GLU A 301 -1.47 -0.53 24.36
C GLU A 301 -2.82 -0.73 25.05
N GLY A 302 -3.75 -1.45 24.41
CA GLY A 302 -5.09 -1.65 24.93
C GLY A 302 -5.77 -0.32 25.27
N ILE A 303 -6.45 -0.25 26.40
CA ILE A 303 -7.19 0.95 26.84
C ILE A 303 -6.56 1.69 28.03
N SER A 304 -5.46 1.18 28.60
CA SER A 304 -4.92 1.68 29.87
C SER A 304 -3.43 1.95 29.84
N ILE A 305 -2.66 1.29 28.98
CA ILE A 305 -1.21 1.45 28.95
C ILE A 305 -0.85 2.58 27.98
N ARG A 306 -0.06 3.53 28.48
CA ARG A 306 0.61 4.56 27.68
C ARG A 306 2.12 4.52 27.89
N ASN A 307 2.87 4.79 26.85
CA ASN A 307 4.32 4.97 26.96
C ASN A 307 4.63 6.38 27.49
N ARG A 308 5.11 6.48 28.70
CA ARG A 308 5.43 7.77 29.32
C ARG A 308 6.57 8.52 28.65
N TYR A 309 7.42 7.83 27.87
CA TYR A 309 8.56 8.42 27.16
C TYR A 309 8.19 8.89 25.76
N TYR A 310 7.01 8.50 25.23
CA TYR A 310 6.58 8.75 23.86
C TYR A 310 6.77 10.20 23.40
N ALA A 311 6.26 11.16 24.16
CA ALA A 311 6.29 12.57 23.75
C ALA A 311 7.72 13.13 23.71
N ALA A 312 8.56 12.75 24.69
CA ALA A 312 9.96 13.17 24.77
C ALA A 312 10.79 12.56 23.63
N ASP A 313 10.60 11.26 23.35
CA ASP A 313 11.29 10.57 22.27
C ASP A 313 10.90 11.13 20.90
N CYS A 314 9.62 11.36 20.65
CA CYS A 314 9.14 12.02 19.43
C CYS A 314 9.80 13.39 19.21
N GLN A 315 9.88 14.20 20.27
CA GLN A 315 10.48 15.51 20.18
C GLN A 315 11.98 15.43 19.88
N GLN A 316 12.70 14.54 20.58
CA GLN A 316 14.14 14.37 20.40
C GLN A 316 14.50 13.79 19.03
N ALA A 317 13.78 12.77 18.57
CA ALA A 317 13.98 12.18 17.24
C ALA A 317 13.80 13.23 16.13
N ARG A 318 12.71 14.01 16.18
CA ARG A 318 12.46 15.09 15.20
C ARG A 318 13.57 16.15 15.19
N ARG A 319 14.16 16.49 16.37
CA ARG A 319 15.31 17.41 16.46
C ARG A 319 16.54 16.90 15.72
N GLN A 320 16.68 15.58 15.56
CA GLN A 320 17.75 14.97 14.80
C GLN A 320 17.39 14.71 13.31
N GLY A 321 16.25 15.24 12.85
CA GLY A 321 15.78 15.03 11.47
C GLY A 321 15.22 13.63 11.20
N ILE A 322 15.03 12.79 12.23
CA ILE A 322 14.48 11.45 12.12
C ILE A 322 12.95 11.55 11.99
N ARG A 323 12.39 10.91 10.96
CA ARG A 323 10.93 10.82 10.79
C ARG A 323 10.30 9.98 11.89
N VAL A 324 9.20 10.45 12.44
CA VAL A 324 8.53 9.81 13.58
C VAL A 324 7.18 9.25 13.16
N GLY A 325 6.88 8.04 13.65
CA GLY A 325 5.55 7.44 13.60
C GLY A 325 5.13 6.96 15.00
N ALA A 326 3.84 6.80 15.18
CA ALA A 326 3.26 6.26 16.40
C ALA A 326 2.61 4.90 16.14
N TYR A 327 2.77 3.95 17.07
CA TYR A 327 2.04 2.70 16.99
C TYR A 327 1.24 2.39 18.26
N HIS A 328 0.17 1.64 18.05
CA HIS A 328 -0.70 1.10 19.09
C HIS A 328 -0.65 -0.42 19.09
N PHE A 329 -0.34 -1.01 20.24
CA PHE A 329 -0.41 -2.46 20.39
C PHE A 329 -1.85 -2.89 20.73
N MET A 330 -2.45 -3.69 19.84
CA MET A 330 -3.83 -4.12 19.96
C MET A 330 -4.00 -5.18 21.05
N SER A 331 -5.01 -5.02 21.87
CA SER A 331 -5.48 -6.01 22.83
C SER A 331 -6.83 -6.58 22.40
N LEU A 332 -6.96 -7.89 22.34
CA LEU A 332 -8.25 -8.53 22.05
C LEU A 332 -9.20 -8.59 23.26
N LYS A 333 -8.75 -8.15 24.44
CA LYS A 333 -9.55 -8.16 25.67
C LYS A 333 -10.47 -6.94 25.82
N THR A 334 -10.35 -5.95 24.95
CA THR A 334 -11.06 -4.67 25.06
C THR A 334 -11.52 -4.18 23.70
N SER A 335 -12.58 -3.35 23.68
CA SER A 335 -13.16 -2.91 22.41
C SER A 335 -12.21 -2.06 21.57
N ALA A 336 -12.25 -2.26 20.27
CA ALA A 336 -11.42 -1.55 19.33
C ALA A 336 -11.68 -0.03 19.33
N GLU A 337 -12.93 0.40 19.54
CA GLU A 337 -13.32 1.82 19.63
C GLU A 337 -12.63 2.50 20.81
N ARG A 338 -12.62 1.84 21.98
CA ARG A 338 -11.98 2.40 23.18
C ARG A 338 -10.46 2.48 22.98
N GLN A 339 -9.87 1.47 22.34
CA GLN A 339 -8.45 1.45 22.01
C GLN A 339 -8.09 2.56 21.02
N ALA A 340 -8.86 2.75 19.95
CA ALA A 340 -8.65 3.83 18.99
C ALA A 340 -8.72 5.22 19.66
N ARG A 341 -9.73 5.45 20.53
CA ARG A 341 -9.84 6.70 21.29
C ARG A 341 -8.69 6.89 22.27
N HIS A 342 -8.23 5.80 22.92
CA HIS A 342 -7.06 5.83 23.79
C HIS A 342 -5.80 6.20 23.02
N PHE A 343 -5.57 5.58 21.86
CA PHE A 343 -4.45 5.92 20.97
C PHE A 343 -4.47 7.40 20.57
N LEU A 344 -5.60 7.86 20.01
CA LEU A 344 -5.76 9.24 19.54
C LEU A 344 -5.60 10.30 20.65
N ARG A 345 -5.88 9.94 21.90
CA ARG A 345 -5.67 10.85 23.05
C ARG A 345 -4.18 11.09 23.33
N TYR A 346 -3.32 10.10 23.10
CA TYR A 346 -1.91 10.15 23.51
C TYR A 346 -0.93 10.23 22.34
N ALA A 347 -1.29 9.75 21.15
CA ALA A 347 -0.49 9.91 19.96
C ALA A 347 -0.57 11.37 19.46
N GLN A 348 0.59 12.01 19.36
CA GLN A 348 0.72 13.41 18.94
C GLN A 348 1.36 13.47 17.57
N PHE A 349 0.55 13.64 16.55
CA PHE A 349 1.02 13.75 15.17
C PHE A 349 1.36 15.20 14.82
N ARG A 350 2.38 15.37 13.98
CA ARG A 350 2.80 16.63 13.40
C ARG A 350 2.96 16.48 11.89
N ARG A 351 2.92 17.58 11.19
CA ARG A 351 3.19 17.59 9.75
C ARG A 351 4.52 16.91 9.45
N GLY A 352 4.50 15.97 8.49
CA GLY A 352 5.66 15.18 8.09
C GLY A 352 5.93 13.93 8.93
N ASP A 353 5.12 13.65 9.95
CA ASP A 353 5.17 12.37 10.66
C ASP A 353 4.62 11.24 9.79
N PHE A 354 4.99 10.03 10.11
CA PHE A 354 4.50 8.84 9.43
C PHE A 354 3.07 8.49 9.82
N PRO A 355 2.35 7.70 8.98
CA PRO A 355 1.02 7.22 9.30
C PRO A 355 0.98 6.47 10.63
N PRO A 356 -0.19 6.44 11.31
CA PRO A 356 -0.39 5.59 12.48
C PRO A 356 -0.16 4.12 12.14
N VAL A 357 0.31 3.35 13.11
CA VAL A 357 0.44 1.90 12.98
C VAL A 357 -0.45 1.20 14.00
N LEU A 358 -1.17 0.20 13.53
CA LEU A 358 -1.83 -0.79 14.37
C LEU A 358 -0.98 -2.06 14.41
N ASP A 359 -0.49 -2.40 15.59
CA ASP A 359 0.30 -3.57 15.87
C ASP A 359 -0.63 -4.72 16.27
N VAL A 360 -0.67 -5.78 15.44
CA VAL A 360 -1.61 -6.90 15.53
C VAL A 360 -0.85 -8.21 15.64
N GLU A 361 -0.62 -8.65 16.87
CA GLU A 361 0.15 -9.86 17.19
C GLU A 361 -0.60 -10.87 18.10
N PRO A 362 -1.88 -11.15 17.87
CA PRO A 362 -2.57 -12.12 18.71
C PRO A 362 -2.13 -13.56 18.39
N SER A 363 -2.04 -14.37 19.42
CA SER A 363 -1.90 -15.83 19.25
C SER A 363 -3.19 -16.44 18.72
N HIS A 364 -3.08 -17.64 18.13
CA HIS A 364 -4.23 -18.40 17.66
C HIS A 364 -5.29 -18.62 18.77
N ALA A 365 -4.84 -18.97 19.97
CA ALA A 365 -5.72 -19.14 21.12
C ALA A 365 -6.50 -17.85 21.48
N GLN A 366 -5.85 -16.70 21.40
CA GLN A 366 -6.52 -15.41 21.62
C GLN A 366 -7.54 -15.08 20.54
N ILE A 367 -7.24 -15.42 19.28
CA ILE A 367 -8.20 -15.23 18.17
C ILE A 367 -9.41 -16.16 18.35
N SER A 368 -9.18 -17.42 18.68
CA SER A 368 -10.28 -18.37 18.96
C SER A 368 -11.14 -17.93 20.13
N ALA A 369 -10.53 -17.40 21.19
CA ALA A 369 -11.25 -16.95 22.40
C ALA A 369 -12.19 -15.77 22.15
N ILE A 370 -11.95 -14.95 21.13
CA ILE A 370 -12.85 -13.83 20.76
C ILE A 370 -13.91 -14.20 19.72
N GLY A 371 -14.00 -15.47 19.33
CA GLY A 371 -14.94 -15.96 18.31
C GLY A 371 -14.38 -16.04 16.90
N GLY A 372 -13.05 -16.11 16.75
CA GLY A 372 -12.38 -16.41 15.48
C GLY A 372 -11.93 -15.19 14.68
N ALA A 373 -11.50 -15.46 13.46
CA ALA A 373 -10.84 -14.48 12.59
C ALA A 373 -11.75 -13.30 12.21
N GLU A 374 -13.04 -13.52 11.97
CA GLU A 374 -13.98 -12.44 11.63
C GLU A 374 -14.12 -11.40 12.74
N GLN A 375 -14.10 -11.83 14.00
CA GLN A 375 -14.12 -10.88 15.12
C GLN A 375 -12.82 -10.07 15.19
N LEU A 376 -11.67 -10.71 14.91
CA LEU A 376 -10.41 -9.99 14.80
C LEU A 376 -10.43 -8.97 13.66
N PHE A 377 -10.92 -9.34 12.49
CA PHE A 377 -11.04 -8.41 11.36
C PHE A 377 -11.98 -7.24 11.67
N LYS A 378 -13.07 -7.51 12.38
CA LYS A 378 -13.97 -6.46 12.87
C LYS A 378 -13.23 -5.48 13.81
N HIS A 379 -12.39 -5.97 14.72
CA HIS A 379 -11.56 -5.13 15.58
C HIS A 379 -10.59 -4.26 14.76
N ILE A 380 -9.89 -4.86 13.79
CA ILE A 380 -8.96 -4.13 12.91
C ILE A 380 -9.69 -3.04 12.14
N ARG A 381 -10.78 -3.38 11.44
CA ARG A 381 -11.58 -2.42 10.66
C ARG A 381 -12.09 -1.26 11.52
N THR A 382 -12.60 -1.58 12.70
CA THR A 382 -13.15 -0.57 13.62
C THR A 382 -12.07 0.40 14.09
N TRP A 383 -10.93 -0.11 14.56
CA TRP A 383 -9.82 0.72 15.01
C TRP A 383 -9.27 1.58 13.87
N CYS A 384 -8.98 0.96 12.73
CA CYS A 384 -8.41 1.65 11.58
C CYS A 384 -9.35 2.74 11.04
N ASN A 385 -10.64 2.46 10.91
CA ASN A 385 -11.61 3.46 10.43
C ASN A 385 -11.72 4.68 11.36
N ILE A 386 -11.68 4.48 12.67
CA ILE A 386 -11.74 5.59 13.64
C ILE A 386 -10.46 6.43 13.54
N VAL A 387 -9.30 5.79 13.48
CA VAL A 387 -8.03 6.50 13.41
C VAL A 387 -7.88 7.21 12.05
N GLU A 388 -8.23 6.56 10.95
CA GLU A 388 -8.19 7.16 9.61
C GLU A 388 -9.08 8.41 9.52
N ARG A 389 -10.33 8.33 10.05
CA ARG A 389 -11.25 9.49 10.07
C ARG A 389 -10.71 10.65 10.91
N SER A 390 -10.04 10.34 12.01
CA SER A 390 -9.53 11.38 12.92
C SER A 390 -8.23 12.01 12.44
N THR A 391 -7.38 11.26 11.75
CA THR A 391 -6.05 11.73 11.31
C THR A 391 -6.01 12.14 9.84
N GLY A 392 -7.00 11.74 9.05
CA GLY A 392 -7.00 11.90 7.60
C GLY A 392 -6.01 10.95 6.88
N HIS A 393 -5.37 10.03 7.62
CA HIS A 393 -4.34 9.14 7.08
C HIS A 393 -4.67 7.69 7.40
N ARG A 394 -4.50 6.84 6.38
CA ARG A 394 -4.74 5.41 6.50
C ARG A 394 -3.66 4.77 7.36
N PRO A 395 -4.03 4.01 8.41
CA PRO A 395 -3.06 3.29 9.21
C PRO A 395 -2.31 2.21 8.44
N ILE A 396 -1.09 1.93 8.87
CA ILE A 396 -0.32 0.77 8.45
C ILE A 396 -0.58 -0.36 9.44
N LEU A 397 -0.67 -1.60 8.96
CA LEU A 397 -0.81 -2.78 9.81
C LEU A 397 0.56 -3.41 10.04
N TYR A 398 1.02 -3.46 11.31
CA TYR A 398 2.15 -4.31 11.68
C TYR A 398 1.61 -5.67 12.07
N VAL A 399 2.11 -6.72 11.41
CA VAL A 399 1.67 -8.10 11.54
C VAL A 399 2.82 -9.07 11.36
N SER A 400 2.69 -10.28 11.93
CA SER A 400 3.64 -11.36 11.66
C SER A 400 3.42 -11.95 10.25
N GLN A 401 4.46 -12.57 9.70
CA GLN A 401 4.37 -13.35 8.47
C GLN A 401 3.28 -14.43 8.56
N MET A 402 3.22 -15.13 9.68
CA MET A 402 2.21 -16.16 9.92
C MET A 402 0.79 -15.59 9.88
N PHE A 403 0.59 -14.39 10.44
CA PHE A 403 -0.71 -13.72 10.38
C PHE A 403 -1.13 -13.41 8.94
N VAL A 404 -0.20 -12.93 8.11
CA VAL A 404 -0.49 -12.63 6.71
C VAL A 404 -0.91 -13.89 5.97
N ASN A 405 -0.15 -14.97 6.11
CA ASN A 405 -0.42 -16.23 5.41
C ASN A 405 -1.73 -16.88 5.87
N ARG A 406 -1.97 -16.89 7.17
CA ARG A 406 -3.08 -17.65 7.76
C ARG A 406 -4.41 -16.90 7.80
N TYR A 407 -4.38 -15.60 8.00
CA TYR A 407 -5.57 -14.82 8.28
C TYR A 407 -5.87 -13.76 7.22
N LEU A 408 -4.87 -13.03 6.73
CA LEU A 408 -5.11 -11.85 5.92
C LEU A 408 -5.72 -12.18 4.55
N SER A 409 -5.47 -13.38 4.02
CA SER A 409 -6.13 -13.90 2.81
C SER A 409 -7.65 -14.02 2.95
N LYS A 410 -8.13 -14.22 4.18
CA LYS A 410 -9.58 -14.31 4.50
C LYS A 410 -10.27 -12.93 4.62
N ALA A 411 -9.51 -11.85 4.58
CA ALA A 411 -9.99 -10.48 4.61
C ALA A 411 -9.42 -9.65 3.44
N PRO A 412 -9.89 -9.90 2.21
CA PRO A 412 -9.36 -9.25 1.01
C PRO A 412 -9.49 -7.73 1.03
N ASP A 413 -10.52 -7.20 1.66
CA ASP A 413 -10.71 -5.77 1.88
C ASP A 413 -9.60 -5.14 2.74
N ILE A 414 -9.20 -5.81 3.83
CA ILE A 414 -8.09 -5.38 4.68
C ILE A 414 -6.77 -5.48 3.91
N LYS A 415 -6.54 -6.62 3.25
CA LYS A 415 -5.33 -6.90 2.47
C LYS A 415 -5.11 -5.87 1.36
N GLN A 416 -6.16 -5.49 0.64
CA GLN A 416 -6.08 -4.51 -0.45
C GLN A 416 -6.01 -3.07 0.03
N ARG A 417 -6.66 -2.78 1.17
CA ARG A 417 -6.79 -1.41 1.65
C ARG A 417 -5.56 -0.90 2.38
N TYR A 418 -4.91 -1.76 3.18
CA TYR A 418 -3.87 -1.31 4.11
C TYR A 418 -2.47 -1.68 3.64
N GLN A 419 -1.53 -0.77 3.83
CA GLN A 419 -0.11 -1.07 3.75
C GLN A 419 0.31 -1.92 4.94
N VAL A 420 1.29 -2.79 4.75
CA VAL A 420 1.72 -3.75 5.76
C VAL A 420 3.18 -3.55 6.13
N TRP A 421 3.44 -3.58 7.43
CA TRP A 421 4.74 -3.70 8.01
C TRP A 421 4.85 -5.11 8.61
N ILE A 422 5.76 -5.93 8.08
CA ILE A 422 5.86 -7.33 8.47
C ILE A 422 6.95 -7.56 9.50
N ALA A 423 6.60 -8.22 10.61
CA ALA A 423 7.53 -8.83 11.52
C ALA A 423 8.05 -10.14 10.92
N ARG A 424 9.08 -10.06 10.13
CA ARG A 424 9.77 -11.22 9.63
C ARG A 424 11.27 -11.03 9.53
N TYR A 425 11.94 -12.08 9.92
CA TYR A 425 13.40 -12.17 9.96
C TYR A 425 14.00 -12.93 8.77
N GLY A 426 13.23 -13.18 7.73
CA GLY A 426 13.63 -13.88 6.51
C GLY A 426 13.14 -13.22 5.23
N GLU A 427 13.46 -13.82 4.11
CA GLU A 427 13.41 -13.20 2.78
C GLU A 427 12.11 -13.47 2.01
N TYR A 428 11.11 -13.99 2.67
CA TYR A 428 9.86 -14.36 2.06
C TYR A 428 8.84 -13.23 2.07
N LYS A 429 8.20 -12.99 0.93
CA LYS A 429 7.18 -11.97 0.79
C LYS A 429 5.78 -12.56 0.57
N PRO A 430 4.82 -12.24 1.41
CA PRO A 430 3.42 -12.46 1.11
C PRO A 430 2.89 -11.46 0.08
N ASP A 431 1.80 -11.81 -0.57
CA ASP A 431 1.01 -10.96 -1.44
C ASP A 431 0.27 -9.89 -0.61
N VAL A 432 0.97 -8.84 -0.23
CA VAL A 432 0.46 -7.68 0.51
C VAL A 432 1.16 -6.39 0.08
N HIS A 433 0.56 -5.26 0.38
CA HIS A 433 1.16 -3.93 0.16
C HIS A 433 2.28 -3.68 1.18
N LEU A 434 3.39 -4.40 1.03
CA LEU A 434 4.52 -4.37 1.96
C LEU A 434 5.27 -3.03 1.87
N VAL A 435 5.28 -2.27 2.96
CA VAL A 435 5.99 -0.99 3.05
C VAL A 435 7.22 -1.05 3.94
N PHE A 436 7.15 -1.78 5.05
CA PHE A 436 8.28 -2.01 5.93
C PHE A 436 8.39 -3.47 6.31
N TRP A 437 9.59 -3.90 6.66
CA TRP A 437 9.77 -5.11 7.43
C TRP A 437 10.74 -4.93 8.59
N GLN A 438 10.44 -5.66 9.65
CA GLN A 438 11.31 -5.76 10.79
C GLN A 438 12.36 -6.84 10.51
N LEU A 439 13.60 -6.39 10.40
CA LEU A 439 14.74 -7.23 10.10
C LEU A 439 15.16 -8.11 11.27
N SER A 440 15.10 -7.56 12.48
CA SER A 440 15.65 -8.18 13.66
C SER A 440 15.16 -7.51 14.93
N PRO A 441 14.81 -8.29 15.96
CA PRO A 441 14.55 -7.77 17.29
C PRO A 441 15.83 -7.58 18.12
N GLU A 442 17.00 -7.94 17.59
CA GLU A 442 18.27 -8.02 18.34
C GLU A 442 19.35 -7.08 17.80
N GLY A 443 18.94 -6.04 17.06
CA GLY A 443 19.85 -5.04 16.56
C GLY A 443 20.55 -4.25 17.66
N ARG A 444 21.63 -3.57 17.30
CA ARG A 444 22.34 -2.63 18.19
C ARG A 444 22.34 -1.26 17.55
N VAL A 445 22.02 -0.28 18.35
CA VAL A 445 21.94 1.11 17.95
C VAL A 445 22.78 1.94 18.91
N ALA A 446 23.74 2.68 18.40
CA ALA A 446 24.49 3.62 19.24
C ALA A 446 23.53 4.62 19.89
N GLY A 447 23.77 4.98 21.13
CA GLY A 447 22.90 5.88 21.88
C GLY A 447 21.66 5.23 22.50
N ILE A 448 21.39 3.94 22.23
CA ILE A 448 20.27 3.20 22.83
C ILE A 448 20.80 1.98 23.61
N HIS A 449 20.32 1.80 24.82
CA HIS A 449 20.71 0.66 25.66
C HIS A 449 19.90 -0.59 25.28
N GLY A 450 20.61 -1.71 25.15
CA GLY A 450 20.01 -3.01 24.91
C GLY A 450 19.71 -3.31 23.44
N PRO A 451 18.92 -4.37 23.14
CA PRO A 451 18.49 -4.69 21.81
C PRO A 451 17.42 -3.70 21.29
N VAL A 452 17.44 -3.48 19.99
CA VAL A 452 16.50 -2.59 19.31
C VAL A 452 15.99 -3.30 18.05
N ASP A 453 14.72 -3.16 17.80
CA ASP A 453 14.07 -3.65 16.59
C ASP A 453 14.53 -2.83 15.40
N ILE A 454 15.17 -3.50 14.44
CA ILE A 454 15.67 -2.89 13.21
C ILE A 454 14.67 -3.11 12.08
N ASN A 455 14.32 -2.03 11.43
CA ASN A 455 13.39 -2.02 10.32
C ASN A 455 14.04 -1.52 9.04
N VAL A 456 13.47 -1.94 7.91
CA VAL A 456 13.87 -1.43 6.60
C VAL A 456 12.66 -1.10 5.75
N PHE A 457 12.74 0.00 5.04
CA PHE A 457 11.74 0.37 4.04
C PHE A 457 11.86 -0.54 2.81
N ASN A 458 10.74 -1.00 2.27
CA ASN A 458 10.72 -1.83 1.07
C ASN A 458 10.87 -0.95 -0.17
N GLY A 459 12.09 -0.66 -0.52
CA GLY A 459 12.45 0.20 -1.66
C GLY A 459 13.76 0.92 -1.43
N TYR A 460 14.03 1.90 -2.27
CA TYR A 460 15.22 2.74 -2.26
C TYR A 460 14.84 4.22 -2.15
N GLY A 461 15.80 5.10 -2.32
CA GLY A 461 15.61 6.54 -2.08
C GLY A 461 14.45 7.18 -2.84
N LEU A 462 14.24 6.82 -4.12
CA LEU A 462 13.15 7.41 -4.92
C LEU A 462 11.77 7.01 -4.40
N GLN A 463 11.55 5.70 -4.12
CA GLN A 463 10.28 5.22 -3.55
C GLN A 463 10.05 5.77 -2.15
N TYR A 464 11.12 5.94 -1.38
CA TYR A 464 11.02 6.54 -0.05
C TYR A 464 10.56 8.00 -0.12
N GLN A 465 11.10 8.78 -1.07
CA GLN A 465 10.63 10.15 -1.29
C GLN A 465 9.17 10.20 -1.74
N GLU A 466 8.75 9.28 -2.58
CA GLU A 466 7.35 9.14 -2.98
C GLU A 466 6.46 8.74 -1.79
N PHE A 467 6.89 7.77 -0.99
CA PHE A 467 6.20 7.42 0.24
C PHE A 467 6.05 8.64 1.17
N LEU A 468 7.09 9.45 1.33
CA LEU A 468 7.04 10.66 2.15
C LEU A 468 6.01 11.67 1.62
N ARG A 469 5.94 11.87 0.30
CA ARG A 469 4.96 12.80 -0.31
C ARG A 469 3.52 12.34 -0.12
N ASN A 470 3.27 11.05 -0.25
CA ASN A 470 1.92 10.51 -0.34
C ASN A 470 1.35 10.05 1.01
N ASN A 471 2.20 9.69 1.97
CA ASN A 471 1.77 9.02 3.20
C ASN A 471 2.04 9.80 4.49
N THR A 472 2.87 10.85 4.47
CA THR A 472 3.13 11.60 5.72
C THR A 472 1.99 12.54 6.09
N MET A 473 1.84 12.80 7.39
CA MET A 473 0.86 13.75 7.93
C MET A 473 0.98 15.12 7.26
N LYS A 474 -0.14 15.66 6.84
CA LYS A 474 -0.26 16.97 6.14
C LYS A 474 -0.37 18.14 7.12
#